data_ea3b84f7b01ae1217e1dd8d28756d7be
#
_entry.id   ea3b84f7b01ae1217e1dd8d28756d7be
#
_cell.length_a   1.000
_cell.length_b   1.000
_cell.length_c   1.000
_cell.angle_alpha   90.00
_cell.angle_beta   90.00
_cell.angle_gamma   90.00
#
_symmetry.space_group_name_H-M   'P 1'
#
loop_
_entity.id
_entity.type
_entity.pdbx_description
1 polymer ?
#
loop_
_entity_poly.entity_id
_entity_poly.type
_entity_poly.pdbx_seq_one_letter_code
_entity_poly.pdbx_strand_id
1 'polypeptide(L)'
;MALEYTKSEAKKWSKKNLKGLEVPIFPSFTPDLQELDEEGIRWDVNHIIANGFTSALAAPEACGMTFEERKKFVEIVVDEARGRIHTSVAVMQDTVEQDIEMLQHIEKVGGTFATLGHPIQYHPWSVEDIFQMYKYMCDSTNLAIVFYTGRLHTRKFHPSYFPPELLPRIADIPNVVAMKVGGGSSMAITVMSFRLCSDKILVNDPMPDRWFVTVPEYGQQWAGAGPFYGMQTPEKPRMVKIFDLLMKGEIDKAMDIYWELGSMRDGAGGLEDSYFHTGIVTALSDKYSHWCNGGNGGTVRQPTGRLHDYQKERIRAGLRAIGLTPREPEEEFYVGRVNYAKGARLKKYEA
;
A
#
# COMPACT_ATOMS: atom_id res chain seq x y z
N MET A 1 -18.27 -8.99 -7.70
CA MET A 1 -18.91 -9.87 -6.68
C MET A 1 -19.64 -9.00 -5.66
N ALA A 2 -20.70 -9.50 -5.01
CA ALA A 2 -21.33 -8.75 -3.92
C ALA A 2 -20.39 -8.73 -2.69
N LEU A 3 -20.49 -7.67 -1.87
CA LEU A 3 -19.77 -7.60 -0.61
C LEU A 3 -20.18 -8.76 0.31
N GLU A 4 -19.22 -9.33 1.04
CA GLU A 4 -19.45 -10.42 2.01
C GLU A 4 -20.05 -9.94 3.34
N TYR A 5 -20.35 -8.65 3.44
CA TYR A 5 -20.83 -7.98 4.65
C TYR A 5 -21.76 -6.83 4.28
N THR A 6 -22.64 -6.49 5.20
CA THR A 6 -23.38 -5.22 5.17
C THR A 6 -22.58 -4.11 5.82
N LYS A 7 -22.95 -2.85 5.58
CA LYS A 7 -22.30 -1.68 6.19
C LYS A 7 -22.18 -1.79 7.72
N SER A 8 -23.22 -2.30 8.38
CA SER A 8 -23.25 -2.49 9.84
C SER A 8 -22.39 -3.67 10.32
N GLU A 9 -22.12 -4.65 9.47
CA GLU A 9 -21.30 -5.83 9.79
C GLU A 9 -19.82 -5.62 9.44
N ALA A 10 -19.46 -4.54 8.74
CA ALA A 10 -18.12 -4.30 8.22
C ALA A 10 -17.03 -4.41 9.31
N LYS A 11 -17.25 -3.88 10.50
CA LYS A 11 -16.31 -3.99 11.64
C LYS A 11 -16.11 -5.42 12.11
N LYS A 12 -17.18 -6.21 12.19
CA LYS A 12 -17.09 -7.63 12.57
C LYS A 12 -16.37 -8.43 11.48
N TRP A 13 -16.70 -8.15 10.23
CA TRP A 13 -16.05 -8.77 9.07
C TRP A 13 -14.54 -8.49 9.08
N SER A 14 -14.11 -7.24 9.27
CA SER A 14 -12.71 -6.86 9.25
C SER A 14 -11.90 -7.52 10.37
N LYS A 15 -12.43 -7.58 11.60
CA LYS A 15 -11.78 -8.26 12.73
C LYS A 15 -11.55 -9.76 12.44
N LYS A 16 -12.39 -10.38 11.63
CA LYS A 16 -12.27 -11.79 11.23
C LYS A 16 -11.30 -11.97 10.04
N ASN A 17 -11.35 -11.10 9.04
CA ASN A 17 -10.78 -11.33 7.72
C ASN A 17 -9.50 -10.51 7.44
N LEU A 18 -9.35 -9.30 7.96
CA LEU A 18 -8.13 -8.52 7.77
C LEU A 18 -7.04 -8.97 8.74
N LYS A 19 -6.18 -9.87 8.27
CA LYS A 19 -5.04 -10.44 9.00
C LYS A 19 -3.84 -10.56 8.07
N GLY A 20 -2.62 -10.55 8.64
CA GLY A 20 -1.39 -10.69 7.87
C GLY A 20 -0.95 -9.40 7.20
N LEU A 21 -0.39 -9.48 6.01
CA LEU A 21 0.25 -8.36 5.34
C LEU A 21 -0.48 -7.95 4.06
N GLU A 22 -0.61 -6.63 3.88
CA GLU A 22 -1.03 -6.00 2.63
C GLU A 22 0.16 -5.36 1.93
N VAL A 23 0.21 -5.43 0.61
CA VAL A 23 1.23 -4.79 -0.21
C VAL A 23 0.61 -3.94 -1.31
N PRO A 24 1.27 -2.84 -1.74
CA PRO A 24 0.79 -2.04 -2.85
C PRO A 24 1.04 -2.74 -4.19
N ILE A 25 0.10 -2.56 -5.13
CA ILE A 25 0.29 -2.81 -6.56
C ILE A 25 0.28 -1.46 -7.24
N PHE A 26 1.32 -1.16 -7.99
CA PHE A 26 1.40 0.01 -8.83
C PHE A 26 1.06 -0.33 -10.28
N PRO A 27 0.52 0.60 -11.07
CA PRO A 27 0.22 0.37 -12.46
C PRO A 27 1.49 0.08 -13.26
N SER A 28 1.35 -0.73 -14.29
CA SER A 28 2.31 -0.89 -15.37
C SER A 28 1.72 -0.33 -16.65
N PHE A 29 2.57 0.20 -17.52
CA PHE A 29 2.17 0.75 -18.80
C PHE A 29 2.84 -0.02 -19.94
N THR A 30 2.26 0.06 -21.12
CA THR A 30 2.90 -0.39 -22.36
C THR A 30 4.28 0.27 -22.54
N PRO A 31 5.24 -0.35 -23.28
CA PRO A 31 6.59 0.21 -23.40
C PRO A 31 6.66 1.64 -23.93
N ASP A 32 5.63 2.09 -24.66
CA ASP A 32 5.48 3.47 -25.16
C ASP A 32 4.75 4.40 -24.17
N LEU A 33 4.34 3.88 -23.01
CA LEU A 33 3.61 4.57 -21.95
C LEU A 33 2.22 5.10 -22.38
N GLN A 34 1.63 4.63 -23.46
CA GLN A 34 0.34 5.14 -23.93
C GLN A 34 -0.85 4.51 -23.21
N GLU A 35 -0.76 3.22 -22.88
CA GLU A 35 -1.86 2.46 -22.29
C GLU A 35 -1.41 1.70 -21.03
N LEU A 36 -2.36 1.23 -20.21
CA LEU A 36 -2.08 0.31 -19.12
C LEU A 36 -1.61 -1.04 -19.67
N ASP A 37 -0.54 -1.59 -19.13
CA ASP A 37 -0.10 -2.96 -19.39
C ASP A 37 -0.93 -3.93 -18.53
N GLU A 38 -2.08 -4.32 -19.04
CA GLU A 38 -3.01 -5.19 -18.32
C GLU A 38 -2.38 -6.52 -17.92
N GLU A 39 -1.61 -7.16 -18.79
CA GLU A 39 -0.95 -8.43 -18.49
C GLU A 39 0.14 -8.28 -17.40
N GLY A 40 0.89 -7.18 -17.45
CA GLY A 40 1.89 -6.86 -16.42
C GLY A 40 1.26 -6.60 -15.06
N ILE A 41 0.11 -5.91 -15.02
CA ILE A 41 -0.66 -5.71 -13.79
C ILE A 41 -1.17 -7.05 -13.24
N ARG A 42 -1.74 -7.90 -14.08
CA ARG A 42 -2.20 -9.26 -13.70
C ARG A 42 -1.05 -10.14 -13.20
N TRP A 43 0.13 -10.02 -13.81
CA TRP A 43 1.36 -10.68 -13.32
C TRP A 43 1.65 -10.30 -11.87
N ASP A 44 1.64 -9.00 -11.57
CA ASP A 44 1.94 -8.50 -10.23
C ASP A 44 0.91 -8.98 -9.19
N VAL A 45 -0.38 -9.01 -9.53
CA VAL A 45 -1.44 -9.60 -8.66
C VAL A 45 -1.11 -11.07 -8.34
N ASN A 46 -0.78 -11.87 -9.36
CA ASN A 46 -0.48 -13.29 -9.16
C ASN A 46 0.82 -13.47 -8.35
N HIS A 47 1.82 -12.64 -8.58
CA HIS A 47 3.08 -12.71 -7.86
C HIS A 47 2.93 -12.39 -6.37
N ILE A 48 2.13 -11.40 -6.00
CA ILE A 48 1.89 -11.10 -4.58
C ILE A 48 1.07 -12.19 -3.88
N ILE A 49 0.13 -12.84 -4.58
CA ILE A 49 -0.58 -14.01 -4.07
C ILE A 49 0.42 -15.15 -3.80
N ALA A 50 1.32 -15.43 -4.75
CA ALA A 50 2.35 -16.46 -4.60
C ALA A 50 3.31 -16.17 -3.42
N ASN A 51 3.55 -14.89 -3.09
CA ASN A 51 4.35 -14.47 -1.94
C ASN A 51 3.65 -14.66 -0.58
N GLY A 52 2.38 -15.06 -0.55
CA GLY A 52 1.63 -15.30 0.68
C GLY A 52 1.05 -14.05 1.34
N PHE A 53 0.97 -12.94 0.64
CA PHE A 53 0.27 -11.75 1.14
C PHE A 53 -1.24 -11.98 1.19
N THR A 54 -1.92 -11.33 2.13
CA THR A 54 -3.33 -11.57 2.42
C THR A 54 -4.25 -10.49 1.85
N SER A 55 -3.69 -9.33 1.54
CA SER A 55 -4.41 -8.26 0.84
C SER A 55 -3.49 -7.48 -0.10
N ALA A 56 -4.10 -6.90 -1.12
CA ALA A 56 -3.46 -6.13 -2.17
C ALA A 56 -4.09 -4.74 -2.24
N LEU A 57 -3.28 -3.70 -2.11
CA LEU A 57 -3.69 -2.31 -2.28
C LEU A 57 -3.42 -1.85 -3.72
N ALA A 58 -4.45 -1.69 -4.53
CA ALA A 58 -4.31 -0.94 -5.77
C ALA A 58 -4.00 0.53 -5.42
N ALA A 59 -2.82 1.00 -5.83
CA ALA A 59 -2.30 2.32 -5.51
C ALA A 59 -2.29 3.22 -6.77
N PRO A 60 -3.45 3.74 -7.21
CA PRO A 60 -3.57 4.48 -8.46
C PRO A 60 -3.13 5.96 -8.35
N GLU A 61 -2.94 6.48 -7.15
CA GLU A 61 -2.80 7.92 -6.90
C GLU A 61 -1.47 8.54 -7.35
N ALA A 62 -0.49 7.73 -7.72
CA ALA A 62 0.88 8.24 -7.79
C ALA A 62 1.61 7.97 -9.13
N CYS A 63 0.92 7.66 -10.22
CA CYS A 63 1.57 7.06 -11.38
C CYS A 63 1.23 7.71 -12.73
N GLY A 64 0.75 8.95 -12.74
CA GLY A 64 0.47 9.68 -14.00
C GLY A 64 -0.72 9.14 -14.79
N MET A 65 -1.71 8.57 -14.12
CA MET A 65 -2.96 8.10 -14.72
C MET A 65 -4.04 9.18 -14.71
N THR A 66 -4.85 9.20 -15.76
CA THR A 66 -6.14 9.90 -15.74
C THR A 66 -7.09 9.22 -14.75
N PHE A 67 -8.17 9.89 -14.39
CA PHE A 67 -9.16 9.30 -13.48
C PHE A 67 -9.81 8.04 -14.06
N GLU A 68 -10.09 8.02 -15.36
CA GLU A 68 -10.64 6.85 -16.05
C GLU A 68 -9.63 5.67 -16.08
N GLU A 69 -8.35 5.96 -16.31
CA GLU A 69 -7.31 4.91 -16.22
C GLU A 69 -7.17 4.37 -14.78
N ARG A 70 -7.34 5.21 -13.75
CA ARG A 70 -7.37 4.75 -12.35
C ARG A 70 -8.51 3.77 -12.12
N LYS A 71 -9.71 4.06 -12.62
CA LYS A 71 -10.85 3.11 -12.55
C LYS A 71 -10.55 1.81 -13.29
N LYS A 72 -9.99 1.90 -14.50
CA LYS A 72 -9.61 0.72 -15.28
C LYS A 72 -8.54 -0.13 -14.59
N PHE A 73 -7.55 0.51 -13.98
CA PHE A 73 -6.53 -0.19 -13.19
C PHE A 73 -7.14 -0.97 -12.02
N VAL A 74 -8.09 -0.36 -11.31
CA VAL A 74 -8.82 -1.03 -10.22
C VAL A 74 -9.59 -2.23 -10.74
N GLU A 75 -10.28 -2.11 -11.89
CA GLU A 75 -11.00 -3.23 -12.53
C GLU A 75 -10.07 -4.41 -12.82
N ILE A 76 -8.88 -4.15 -13.39
CA ILE A 76 -7.90 -5.20 -13.72
C ILE A 76 -7.43 -5.92 -12.45
N VAL A 77 -7.09 -5.17 -11.40
CA VAL A 77 -6.61 -5.75 -10.12
C VAL A 77 -7.71 -6.61 -9.47
N VAL A 78 -8.93 -6.10 -9.39
CA VAL A 78 -10.06 -6.83 -8.77
C VAL A 78 -10.44 -8.06 -9.59
N ASP A 79 -10.51 -7.94 -10.92
CA ASP A 79 -10.81 -9.07 -11.81
C ASP A 79 -9.74 -10.17 -11.68
N GLU A 80 -8.46 -9.82 -11.68
CA GLU A 80 -7.39 -10.83 -11.55
C GLU A 80 -7.35 -11.46 -10.17
N ALA A 81 -7.62 -10.71 -9.12
CA ALA A 81 -7.66 -11.23 -7.75
C ALA A 81 -8.73 -12.33 -7.57
N ARG A 82 -9.90 -12.18 -8.17
CA ARG A 82 -11.00 -13.17 -8.19
C ARG A 82 -11.32 -13.78 -6.81
N GLY A 83 -11.21 -12.97 -5.74
CA GLY A 83 -11.42 -13.44 -4.37
C GLY A 83 -10.30 -14.32 -3.79
N ARG A 84 -9.20 -14.55 -4.53
CA ARG A 84 -8.02 -15.28 -4.01
C ARG A 84 -7.24 -14.50 -2.96
N ILE A 85 -7.38 -13.17 -2.98
CA ILE A 85 -6.79 -12.24 -2.05
C ILE A 85 -7.76 -11.07 -1.83
N HIS A 86 -7.78 -10.47 -0.65
CA HIS A 86 -8.58 -9.26 -0.43
C HIS A 86 -7.99 -8.09 -1.25
N THR A 87 -8.84 -7.33 -1.90
CA THR A 87 -8.43 -6.16 -2.68
C THR A 87 -8.88 -4.89 -2.00
N SER A 88 -7.95 -3.97 -1.82
CA SER A 88 -8.22 -2.61 -1.42
C SER A 88 -7.77 -1.62 -2.48
N VAL A 89 -8.24 -0.39 -2.38
CA VAL A 89 -7.86 0.70 -3.27
C VAL A 89 -7.52 1.93 -2.44
N ALA A 90 -6.42 2.58 -2.75
CA ALA A 90 -6.11 3.88 -2.19
C ALA A 90 -7.00 4.95 -2.85
N VAL A 91 -7.84 5.58 -2.03
CA VAL A 91 -8.79 6.61 -2.46
C VAL A 91 -8.32 7.95 -1.90
N MET A 92 -7.66 8.71 -2.74
CA MET A 92 -7.11 10.05 -2.51
C MET A 92 -7.05 10.76 -3.86
N GLN A 93 -8.22 11.06 -4.42
CA GLN A 93 -8.35 11.73 -5.71
C GLN A 93 -8.17 13.25 -5.55
N ASP A 94 -8.41 13.98 -6.61
CA ASP A 94 -8.25 15.44 -6.56
C ASP A 94 -9.37 16.11 -5.74
N THR A 95 -10.60 15.60 -5.83
CA THR A 95 -11.78 16.16 -5.17
C THR A 95 -12.56 15.13 -4.35
N VAL A 96 -13.42 15.60 -3.45
CA VAL A 96 -14.35 14.76 -2.66
C VAL A 96 -15.29 13.97 -3.57
N GLU A 97 -15.78 14.59 -4.64
CA GLU A 97 -16.71 13.97 -5.60
C GLU A 97 -16.02 12.82 -6.34
N GLN A 98 -14.75 12.98 -6.73
CA GLN A 98 -13.98 11.90 -7.37
C GLN A 98 -13.67 10.78 -6.39
N ASP A 99 -13.42 11.08 -5.11
CA ASP A 99 -13.27 10.04 -4.08
C ASP A 99 -14.56 9.24 -3.91
N ILE A 100 -15.73 9.89 -3.87
CA ILE A 100 -17.03 9.24 -3.80
C ILE A 100 -17.27 8.37 -5.05
N GLU A 101 -17.01 8.91 -6.24
CA GLU A 101 -17.14 8.15 -7.49
C GLU A 101 -16.24 6.90 -7.48
N MET A 102 -15.00 7.04 -7.02
CA MET A 102 -14.08 5.92 -6.91
C MET A 102 -14.56 4.88 -5.88
N LEU A 103 -15.05 5.29 -4.71
CA LEU A 103 -15.62 4.38 -3.71
C LEU A 103 -16.78 3.57 -4.29
N GLN A 104 -17.72 4.23 -5.00
CA GLN A 104 -18.84 3.57 -5.66
C GLN A 104 -18.39 2.64 -6.79
N HIS A 105 -17.34 3.05 -7.53
CA HIS A 105 -16.76 2.21 -8.57
C HIS A 105 -16.13 0.92 -7.99
N ILE A 106 -15.35 1.02 -6.90
CA ILE A 106 -14.76 -0.13 -6.20
C ILE A 106 -15.86 -1.11 -5.77
N GLU A 107 -16.92 -0.61 -5.15
CA GLU A 107 -18.06 -1.43 -4.73
C GLU A 107 -18.70 -2.13 -5.93
N LYS A 108 -18.93 -1.43 -7.02
CA LYS A 108 -19.53 -1.93 -8.27
C LYS A 108 -18.71 -3.06 -8.91
N VAL A 109 -17.38 -2.93 -8.94
CA VAL A 109 -16.51 -3.94 -9.57
C VAL A 109 -16.16 -5.11 -8.64
N GLY A 110 -16.57 -5.07 -7.38
CA GLY A 110 -16.38 -6.15 -6.40
C GLY A 110 -15.07 -6.08 -5.62
N GLY A 111 -14.49 -4.89 -5.46
CA GLY A 111 -13.40 -4.66 -4.52
C GLY A 111 -13.84 -4.91 -3.09
N THR A 112 -12.91 -5.31 -2.23
CA THR A 112 -13.26 -5.80 -0.88
C THR A 112 -13.37 -4.67 0.14
N PHE A 113 -12.49 -3.67 0.09
CA PHE A 113 -12.47 -2.51 0.99
C PHE A 113 -11.69 -1.35 0.36
N ALA A 114 -11.72 -0.17 0.98
CA ALA A 114 -10.96 0.98 0.50
C ALA A 114 -10.08 1.57 1.60
N THR A 115 -8.90 2.05 1.23
CA THR A 115 -8.02 2.87 2.08
C THR A 115 -8.26 4.33 1.74
N LEU A 116 -9.02 5.03 2.58
CA LEU A 116 -9.50 6.38 2.35
C LEU A 116 -8.58 7.39 3.03
N GLY A 117 -7.97 8.23 2.24
CA GLY A 117 -7.16 9.36 2.70
C GLY A 117 -7.86 10.70 2.46
N HIS A 118 -7.08 11.72 2.23
CA HIS A 118 -7.53 13.09 2.03
C HIS A 118 -7.58 13.44 0.54
N PRO A 119 -8.64 14.03 0.02
CA PRO A 119 -8.64 14.57 -1.33
C PRO A 119 -7.54 15.63 -1.48
N ILE A 120 -6.81 15.60 -2.59
CA ILE A 120 -5.60 16.42 -2.77
C ILE A 120 -5.92 17.92 -2.71
N GLN A 121 -7.05 18.33 -3.30
CA GLN A 121 -7.45 19.73 -3.38
C GLN A 121 -8.34 20.20 -2.22
N TYR A 122 -8.62 19.34 -1.24
CA TYR A 122 -9.42 19.71 -0.09
C TYR A 122 -8.60 20.40 1.00
N HIS A 123 -8.98 21.63 1.33
CA HIS A 123 -8.34 22.45 2.37
C HIS A 123 -9.35 22.79 3.46
N PRO A 124 -9.45 21.97 4.53
CA PRO A 124 -10.42 22.23 5.59
C PRO A 124 -10.12 23.52 6.36
N TRP A 125 -11.18 24.22 6.80
CA TRP A 125 -11.09 25.41 7.65
C TRP A 125 -11.01 25.05 9.12
N SER A 126 -11.68 23.98 9.51
CA SER A 126 -11.78 23.54 10.91
C SER A 126 -11.56 22.03 11.03
N VAL A 127 -11.36 21.59 12.27
CA VAL A 127 -11.32 20.17 12.62
C VAL A 127 -12.67 19.50 12.34
N GLU A 128 -13.78 20.22 12.53
CA GLU A 128 -15.12 19.71 12.23
C GLU A 128 -15.32 19.45 10.73
N ASP A 129 -14.81 20.33 9.87
CA ASP A 129 -14.91 20.11 8.41
C ASP A 129 -14.22 18.81 7.99
N ILE A 130 -13.09 18.46 8.61
CA ILE A 130 -12.40 17.19 8.36
C ILE A 130 -13.32 16.02 8.71
N PHE A 131 -13.98 16.05 9.88
CA PHE A 131 -14.90 15.00 10.29
C PHE A 131 -16.10 14.86 9.35
N GLN A 132 -16.73 15.99 8.99
CA GLN A 132 -17.89 16.01 8.11
C GLN A 132 -17.55 15.48 6.71
N MET A 133 -16.38 15.83 6.18
CA MET A 133 -15.89 15.31 4.90
C MET A 133 -15.76 13.79 4.94
N TYR A 134 -15.07 13.22 5.94
CA TYR A 134 -14.92 11.75 6.05
C TYR A 134 -16.28 11.07 6.24
N LYS A 135 -17.14 11.64 7.09
CA LYS A 135 -18.49 11.10 7.28
C LYS A 135 -19.27 11.08 5.97
N TYR A 136 -19.24 12.16 5.22
CA TYR A 136 -19.92 12.25 3.93
C TYR A 136 -19.43 11.22 2.91
N MET A 137 -18.10 11.06 2.78
CA MET A 137 -17.52 10.02 1.92
C MET A 137 -17.89 8.60 2.39
N CYS A 138 -17.79 8.31 3.69
CA CYS A 138 -18.14 7.01 4.25
C CYS A 138 -19.63 6.70 4.10
N ASP A 139 -20.51 7.71 4.17
CA ASP A 139 -21.95 7.53 4.00
C ASP A 139 -22.33 7.19 2.54
N SER A 140 -21.51 7.55 1.57
CA SER A 140 -21.76 7.35 0.13
C SER A 140 -21.55 5.91 -0.36
N THR A 141 -21.00 5.01 0.46
CA THR A 141 -20.64 3.63 0.08
C THR A 141 -20.95 2.63 1.20
N ASN A 142 -21.10 1.34 0.83
CA ASN A 142 -21.17 0.23 1.79
C ASN A 142 -19.81 -0.43 2.05
N LEU A 143 -18.75 0.00 1.37
CA LEU A 143 -17.41 -0.55 1.56
C LEU A 143 -16.92 -0.40 3.00
N ALA A 144 -16.20 -1.40 3.47
CA ALA A 144 -15.34 -1.27 4.64
C ALA A 144 -14.22 -0.26 4.34
N ILE A 145 -14.05 0.70 5.23
CA ILE A 145 -13.10 1.81 5.06
C ILE A 145 -11.94 1.65 6.04
N VAL A 146 -10.74 1.60 5.52
CA VAL A 146 -9.50 1.82 6.26
C VAL A 146 -9.18 3.30 6.19
N PHE A 147 -9.28 3.97 7.31
CA PHE A 147 -8.98 5.39 7.42
C PHE A 147 -7.47 5.63 7.42
N TYR A 148 -6.95 6.48 6.53
CA TYR A 148 -5.53 6.75 6.40
C TYR A 148 -5.18 8.17 6.86
N THR A 149 -4.29 8.28 7.84
CA THR A 149 -3.88 9.56 8.44
C THR A 149 -2.64 10.19 7.80
N GLY A 150 -2.09 9.59 6.77
CA GLY A 150 -0.91 10.10 6.07
C GLY A 150 -1.21 11.17 5.03
N ARG A 151 -0.21 11.93 4.63
CA ARG A 151 -0.25 12.93 3.54
C ARG A 151 -1.24 14.07 3.74
N LEU A 152 -1.20 14.76 4.88
CA LEU A 152 -2.29 15.65 5.20
C LEU A 152 -1.91 17.12 5.23
N HIS A 153 -2.70 17.90 4.53
CA HIS A 153 -2.81 19.35 4.75
C HIS A 153 -3.28 19.67 6.19
N THR A 154 -3.71 18.67 6.92
CA THR A 154 -4.15 18.77 8.33
C THR A 154 -3.03 19.09 9.31
N ARG A 155 -1.75 19.06 8.93
CA ARG A 155 -0.64 19.50 9.78
C ARG A 155 -0.82 20.91 10.34
N LYS A 156 -1.57 21.76 9.66
CA LYS A 156 -1.92 23.09 10.17
C LYS A 156 -2.77 23.07 11.42
N PHE A 157 -3.50 21.97 11.68
CA PHE A 157 -4.34 21.82 12.87
C PHE A 157 -3.65 21.06 13.98
N HIS A 158 -2.74 20.13 13.64
CA HIS A 158 -2.00 19.36 14.62
C HIS A 158 -0.67 18.84 14.06
N PRO A 159 0.45 18.98 14.80
CA PRO A 159 1.77 18.58 14.34
C PRO A 159 1.93 17.06 14.15
N SER A 160 1.04 16.25 14.72
CA SER A 160 1.01 14.79 14.58
C SER A 160 0.26 14.30 13.33
N TYR A 161 0.20 15.08 12.27
CA TYR A 161 -0.46 14.77 10.99
C TYR A 161 -1.98 14.81 11.02
N PHE A 162 -2.62 14.35 12.08
CA PHE A 162 -4.08 14.29 12.17
C PHE A 162 -4.54 14.72 13.56
N PRO A 163 -5.64 15.51 13.70
CA PRO A 163 -6.18 15.90 14.99
C PRO A 163 -6.60 14.68 15.82
N PRO A 164 -5.94 14.38 16.96
CA PRO A 164 -6.22 13.16 17.72
C PRO A 164 -7.66 13.05 18.22
N GLU A 165 -8.31 14.17 18.48
CA GLU A 165 -9.70 14.24 18.95
C GLU A 165 -10.71 13.73 17.91
N LEU A 166 -10.33 13.68 16.64
CA LEU A 166 -11.18 13.12 15.58
C LEU A 166 -11.10 11.59 15.50
N LEU A 167 -10.01 10.98 15.95
CA LEU A 167 -9.80 9.55 15.79
C LEU A 167 -10.94 8.69 16.38
N PRO A 168 -11.40 8.91 17.63
CA PRO A 168 -12.52 8.15 18.17
C PRO A 168 -13.83 8.41 17.43
N ARG A 169 -14.05 9.64 16.97
CA ARG A 169 -15.27 10.03 16.24
C ARG A 169 -15.34 9.35 14.87
N ILE A 170 -14.22 9.32 14.14
CA ILE A 170 -14.12 8.63 12.85
C ILE A 170 -14.25 7.12 13.06
N ALA A 171 -13.64 6.57 14.12
CA ALA A 171 -13.79 5.17 14.47
C ALA A 171 -15.24 4.77 14.81
N ASP A 172 -16.12 5.71 15.17
CA ASP A 172 -17.54 5.46 15.41
C ASP A 172 -18.37 5.32 14.14
N ILE A 173 -17.88 5.80 12.99
CA ILE A 173 -18.57 5.65 11.71
C ILE A 173 -18.76 4.15 11.41
N PRO A 174 -19.96 3.70 11.03
CA PRO A 174 -20.29 2.27 10.95
C PRO A 174 -19.37 1.43 10.07
N ASN A 175 -19.00 1.92 8.92
CA ASN A 175 -18.15 1.21 7.94
C ASN A 175 -16.66 1.60 8.02
N VAL A 176 -16.24 2.43 8.93
CA VAL A 176 -14.81 2.59 9.26
C VAL A 176 -14.39 1.41 10.11
N VAL A 177 -13.52 0.56 9.56
CA VAL A 177 -13.17 -0.74 10.15
C VAL A 177 -11.75 -0.80 10.65
N ALA A 178 -10.89 0.05 10.10
CA ALA A 178 -9.49 0.13 10.50
C ALA A 178 -8.95 1.54 10.35
N MET A 179 -7.83 1.79 11.00
CA MET A 179 -7.02 2.98 10.84
C MET A 179 -5.61 2.57 10.40
N LYS A 180 -5.10 3.18 9.34
CA LYS A 180 -3.69 3.09 8.96
C LYS A 180 -2.95 4.32 9.48
N VAL A 181 -1.98 4.11 10.37
CA VAL A 181 -1.07 5.16 10.82
C VAL A 181 -0.19 5.58 9.64
N GLY A 182 0.00 6.88 9.45
CA GLY A 182 0.84 7.39 8.37
C GLY A 182 2.29 6.94 8.53
N GLY A 183 2.90 6.50 7.43
CA GLY A 183 4.35 6.28 7.39
C GLY A 183 5.10 7.56 7.81
N GLY A 184 6.21 7.44 8.51
CA GLY A 184 6.94 8.58 9.07
C GLY A 184 6.34 9.17 10.36
N SER A 185 5.21 8.65 10.87
CA SER A 185 4.72 8.99 12.19
C SER A 185 5.69 8.48 13.27
N SER A 186 5.74 9.15 14.42
CA SER A 186 6.51 8.65 15.57
C SER A 186 5.81 7.48 16.25
N MET A 187 6.57 6.67 17.01
CA MET A 187 5.99 5.61 17.84
C MET A 187 4.95 6.14 18.84
N ALA A 188 5.12 7.38 19.31
CA ALA A 188 4.15 8.04 20.21
C ALA A 188 2.78 8.22 19.53
N ILE A 189 2.77 8.60 18.24
CA ILE A 189 1.54 8.72 17.45
C ILE A 189 0.90 7.34 17.23
N THR A 190 1.71 6.32 16.94
CA THR A 190 1.25 4.95 16.81
C THR A 190 0.56 4.47 18.08
N VAL A 191 1.22 4.58 19.23
CA VAL A 191 0.65 4.19 20.54
C VAL A 191 -0.62 4.97 20.87
N MET A 192 -0.63 6.27 20.60
CA MET A 192 -1.83 7.11 20.78
C MET A 192 -2.99 6.60 19.93
N SER A 193 -2.73 6.25 18.66
CA SER A 193 -3.75 5.73 17.75
C SER A 193 -4.36 4.42 18.25
N PHE A 194 -3.53 3.50 18.74
CA PHE A 194 -4.00 2.26 19.36
C PHE A 194 -4.88 2.54 20.60
N ARG A 195 -4.43 3.41 21.49
CA ARG A 195 -5.18 3.76 22.72
C ARG A 195 -6.54 4.41 22.45
N LEU A 196 -6.64 5.17 21.35
CA LEU A 196 -7.88 5.90 21.02
C LEU A 196 -8.87 5.08 20.18
N CYS A 197 -8.42 4.03 19.46
CA CYS A 197 -9.24 3.40 18.43
C CYS A 197 -9.37 1.88 18.54
N SER A 198 -8.43 1.16 19.19
CA SER A 198 -8.36 -0.30 19.09
C SER A 198 -9.52 -1.06 19.74
N ASP A 199 -10.28 -0.42 20.62
CA ASP A 199 -11.53 -0.97 21.16
C ASP A 199 -12.64 -1.04 20.10
N LYS A 200 -12.63 -0.13 19.12
CA LYS A 200 -13.67 0.02 18.09
C LYS A 200 -13.29 -0.58 16.74
N ILE A 201 -12.06 -0.33 16.28
CA ILE A 201 -11.57 -0.70 14.95
C ILE A 201 -10.16 -1.28 15.02
N LEU A 202 -9.71 -1.92 13.94
CA LEU A 202 -8.32 -2.32 13.83
C LEU A 202 -7.41 -1.08 13.70
N VAL A 203 -6.23 -1.14 14.29
CA VAL A 203 -5.18 -0.14 14.07
C VAL A 203 -3.99 -0.82 13.41
N ASN A 204 -3.45 -0.19 12.40
CA ASN A 204 -2.39 -0.71 11.55
C ASN A 204 -1.23 0.28 11.50
N ASP A 205 -0.07 -0.12 12.00
CA ASP A 205 1.20 0.55 11.71
C ASP A 205 1.94 -0.27 10.63
N PRO A 206 2.27 0.34 9.48
CA PRO A 206 2.91 -0.37 8.37
C PRO A 206 4.41 -0.66 8.58
N MET A 207 5.03 -0.09 9.62
CA MET A 207 6.48 -0.13 9.81
C MET A 207 6.93 -1.43 10.49
N PRO A 208 7.75 -2.28 9.83
CA PRO A 208 8.14 -3.60 10.36
C PRO A 208 8.89 -3.55 11.68
N ASP A 209 9.67 -2.52 11.93
CA ASP A 209 10.39 -2.31 13.19
C ASP A 209 9.46 -2.11 14.39
N ARG A 210 8.26 -1.62 14.17
CA ARG A 210 7.25 -1.37 15.21
C ARG A 210 6.38 -2.57 15.52
N TRP A 211 6.32 -3.55 14.61
CA TRP A 211 5.49 -4.75 14.79
C TRP A 211 5.86 -5.53 16.05
N PHE A 212 7.14 -5.47 16.47
CA PHE A 212 7.63 -6.11 17.71
C PHE A 212 7.00 -5.55 18.99
N VAL A 213 6.35 -4.40 18.88
CA VAL A 213 5.59 -3.79 19.96
C VAL A 213 4.09 -3.81 19.64
N THR A 214 3.72 -3.45 18.41
CA THR A 214 2.29 -3.26 18.08
C THR A 214 1.53 -4.57 17.97
N VAL A 215 2.16 -5.66 17.56
CA VAL A 215 1.51 -6.97 17.50
C VAL A 215 1.32 -7.58 18.89
N PRO A 216 2.38 -7.80 19.71
CA PRO A 216 2.20 -8.44 21.03
C PRO A 216 1.49 -7.56 22.05
N GLU A 217 1.77 -6.25 22.09
CA GLU A 217 1.27 -5.37 23.16
C GLU A 217 -0.08 -4.71 22.82
N TYR A 218 -0.34 -4.45 21.55
CA TYR A 218 -1.54 -3.71 21.10
C TYR A 218 -2.48 -4.54 20.23
N GLY A 219 -2.14 -5.81 19.94
CA GLY A 219 -3.00 -6.72 19.18
C GLY A 219 -3.15 -6.37 17.72
N GLN A 220 -2.14 -5.73 17.10
CA GLN A 220 -2.15 -5.52 15.66
C GLN A 220 -2.17 -6.87 14.94
N GLN A 221 -3.20 -7.11 14.13
CA GLN A 221 -3.37 -8.39 13.42
C GLN A 221 -3.20 -8.27 11.91
N TRP A 222 -3.12 -7.05 11.38
CA TRP A 222 -2.97 -6.75 9.96
C TRP A 222 -2.03 -5.56 9.80
N ALA A 223 -1.16 -5.60 8.80
CA ALA A 223 -0.25 -4.52 8.47
C ALA A 223 -0.25 -4.24 6.96
N GLY A 224 -0.53 -3.02 6.59
CA GLY A 224 -0.60 -2.60 5.19
C GLY A 224 -0.59 -1.08 5.01
N ALA A 225 -0.31 -0.66 3.82
CA ALA A 225 0.44 -1.38 2.81
C ALA A 225 1.88 -0.88 2.84
N GLY A 226 2.82 -1.80 2.78
CA GLY A 226 4.24 -1.51 2.65
C GLY A 226 4.86 -2.37 1.55
N PRO A 227 6.01 -1.99 0.96
CA PRO A 227 6.64 -2.71 -0.14
C PRO A 227 7.36 -3.97 0.36
N PHE A 228 6.69 -4.79 1.15
CA PHE A 228 7.26 -5.98 1.82
C PHE A 228 7.79 -7.03 0.84
N TYR A 229 7.26 -7.08 -0.38
CA TYR A 229 7.76 -7.93 -1.47
C TYR A 229 9.21 -7.62 -1.85
N GLY A 230 9.72 -6.43 -1.52
CA GLY A 230 11.12 -6.05 -1.75
C GLY A 230 12.11 -6.85 -0.92
N MET A 231 11.68 -7.53 0.15
CA MET A 231 12.55 -8.25 1.09
C MET A 231 12.30 -9.76 1.11
N GLN A 232 11.50 -10.29 0.18
CA GLN A 232 11.15 -11.70 0.14
C GLN A 232 10.88 -12.21 -1.29
N THR A 233 10.80 -13.53 -1.44
CA THR A 233 10.29 -14.23 -2.61
C THR A 233 9.29 -15.28 -2.18
N PRO A 234 8.50 -15.90 -3.10
CA PRO A 234 7.61 -17.01 -2.75
C PRO A 234 8.29 -18.17 -2.03
N GLU A 235 9.56 -18.46 -2.38
CA GLU A 235 10.36 -19.53 -1.76
C GLU A 235 10.94 -19.11 -0.39
N LYS A 236 11.08 -17.82 -0.16
CA LYS A 236 11.62 -17.23 1.08
C LYS A 236 10.73 -16.11 1.58
N PRO A 237 9.49 -16.40 2.07
CA PRO A 237 8.49 -15.39 2.44
C PRO A 237 8.79 -14.79 3.83
N ARG A 238 9.93 -14.12 3.98
CA ARG A 238 10.50 -13.68 5.26
C ARG A 238 9.62 -12.67 5.99
N MET A 239 9.05 -11.70 5.27
CA MET A 239 8.19 -10.66 5.86
C MET A 239 6.89 -11.26 6.40
N VAL A 240 6.25 -12.14 5.61
CA VAL A 240 5.07 -12.90 6.05
C VAL A 240 5.42 -13.73 7.28
N LYS A 241 6.57 -14.42 7.26
CA LYS A 241 7.01 -15.24 8.39
C LYS A 241 7.29 -14.45 9.65
N ILE A 242 7.89 -13.26 9.56
CA ILE A 242 8.09 -12.35 10.71
C ILE A 242 6.72 -12.04 11.34
N PHE A 243 5.76 -11.59 10.54
CA PHE A 243 4.45 -11.20 11.05
C PHE A 243 3.70 -12.38 11.68
N ASP A 244 3.72 -13.54 11.03
CA ASP A 244 3.11 -14.77 11.54
C ASP A 244 3.73 -15.25 12.87
N LEU A 245 5.05 -15.13 13.01
CA LEU A 245 5.74 -15.47 14.26
C LEU A 245 5.36 -14.50 15.38
N LEU A 246 5.30 -13.22 15.11
CA LEU A 246 4.83 -12.22 16.08
C LEU A 246 3.38 -12.48 16.51
N MET A 247 2.49 -12.81 15.57
CA MET A 247 1.10 -13.20 15.87
C MET A 247 0.98 -14.45 16.75
N LYS A 248 2.00 -15.33 16.74
CA LYS A 248 2.10 -16.53 17.60
C LYS A 248 2.83 -16.28 18.90
N GLY A 249 3.34 -15.06 19.15
CA GLY A 249 4.16 -14.74 20.31
C GLY A 249 5.59 -15.26 20.26
N GLU A 250 6.06 -15.72 19.07
CA GLU A 250 7.41 -16.26 18.87
C GLU A 250 8.41 -15.12 18.52
N ILE A 251 8.53 -14.14 19.44
CA ILE A 251 9.21 -12.86 19.21
C ILE A 251 10.69 -13.06 18.85
N ASP A 252 11.42 -13.94 19.57
CA ASP A 252 12.85 -14.17 19.33
C ASP A 252 13.10 -14.70 17.90
N LYS A 253 12.28 -15.66 17.46
CA LYS A 253 12.41 -16.21 16.09
C LYS A 253 12.08 -15.15 15.01
N ALA A 254 11.12 -14.29 15.28
CA ALA A 254 10.81 -13.19 14.39
C ALA A 254 11.98 -12.19 14.33
N MET A 255 12.61 -11.92 15.48
CA MET A 255 13.74 -11.02 15.61
C MET A 255 14.97 -11.55 14.84
N ASP A 256 15.24 -12.84 14.87
CA ASP A 256 16.34 -13.47 14.11
C ASP A 256 16.17 -13.15 12.60
N ILE A 257 14.97 -13.40 12.03
CA ILE A 257 14.70 -13.11 10.62
C ILE A 257 14.78 -11.60 10.34
N TYR A 258 14.29 -10.78 11.27
CA TYR A 258 14.33 -9.31 11.14
C TYR A 258 15.77 -8.81 11.01
N TRP A 259 16.71 -9.34 11.80
CA TRP A 259 18.12 -8.98 11.73
C TRP A 259 18.80 -9.49 10.47
N GLU A 260 18.42 -10.68 9.95
CA GLU A 260 18.89 -11.14 8.64
C GLU A 260 18.58 -10.15 7.50
N LEU A 261 17.49 -9.40 7.63
CA LEU A 261 17.05 -8.42 6.62
C LEU A 261 17.68 -7.03 6.79
N GLY A 262 18.58 -6.83 7.77
CA GLY A 262 19.13 -5.53 8.13
C GLY A 262 19.71 -4.74 6.95
N SER A 263 20.57 -5.40 6.15
CA SER A 263 21.21 -4.75 5.00
C SER A 263 20.22 -4.24 3.94
N MET A 264 19.09 -4.91 3.75
CA MET A 264 18.07 -4.45 2.81
C MET A 264 17.27 -3.30 3.40
N ARG A 265 16.91 -3.35 4.69
CA ARG A 265 16.23 -2.25 5.37
C ARG A 265 17.08 -0.98 5.36
N ASP A 266 18.37 -1.08 5.68
CA ASP A 266 19.29 0.08 5.68
C ASP A 266 19.49 0.63 4.25
N GLY A 267 19.51 -0.24 3.26
CA GLY A 267 19.61 0.12 1.85
C GLY A 267 18.36 0.80 1.31
N ALA A 268 17.18 0.23 1.54
CA ALA A 268 15.91 0.74 1.07
C ALA A 268 15.35 1.85 1.97
N GLY A 269 15.45 1.70 3.30
CA GLY A 269 14.88 2.63 4.26
C GLY A 269 15.46 4.04 4.18
N GLY A 270 16.75 4.19 3.94
CA GLY A 270 17.36 5.51 3.74
C GLY A 270 16.89 6.23 2.46
N LEU A 271 16.29 5.51 1.52
CA LEU A 271 15.64 6.10 0.35
C LEU A 271 14.20 6.51 0.67
N GLU A 272 13.46 5.69 1.41
CA GLU A 272 12.08 5.96 1.81
C GLU A 272 11.98 7.17 2.73
N ASP A 273 12.85 7.31 3.72
CA ASP A 273 12.84 8.44 4.66
C ASP A 273 12.92 9.81 3.96
N SER A 274 13.80 9.94 2.95
CA SER A 274 13.94 11.20 2.22
C SER A 274 12.67 11.54 1.41
N TYR A 275 11.90 10.55 1.00
CA TYR A 275 10.67 10.74 0.23
C TYR A 275 9.45 11.01 1.12
N PHE A 276 9.32 10.34 2.24
CA PHE A 276 8.24 10.63 3.20
C PHE A 276 8.28 12.07 3.69
N HIS A 277 9.47 12.61 3.90
CA HIS A 277 9.64 14.00 4.32
C HIS A 277 9.31 15.02 3.22
N THR A 278 9.50 14.68 1.95
CA THR A 278 9.20 15.55 0.80
C THR A 278 7.78 15.37 0.26
N GLY A 279 7.05 14.35 0.68
CA GLY A 279 5.71 14.02 0.17
C GLY A 279 5.71 13.34 -1.20
N ILE A 280 6.87 12.92 -1.69
CA ILE A 280 7.00 12.19 -2.96
C ILE A 280 6.75 10.69 -2.72
N VAL A 281 5.94 10.07 -3.56
CA VAL A 281 5.77 8.60 -3.56
C VAL A 281 6.78 7.97 -4.48
N THR A 282 7.46 6.95 -3.99
CA THR A 282 8.53 6.25 -4.70
C THR A 282 8.06 4.99 -5.39
N ALA A 283 6.93 5.07 -6.10
CA ALA A 283 6.41 3.92 -6.85
C ALA A 283 7.49 3.17 -7.64
N LEU A 284 8.47 3.89 -8.20
CA LEU A 284 9.54 3.27 -8.98
C LEU A 284 10.54 2.47 -8.15
N SER A 285 10.93 2.91 -6.95
CA SER A 285 11.82 2.12 -6.08
C SER A 285 11.13 0.85 -5.60
N ASP A 286 9.85 0.94 -5.26
CA ASP A 286 9.03 -0.20 -4.87
C ASP A 286 8.85 -1.17 -6.03
N LYS A 287 8.51 -0.68 -7.22
CA LYS A 287 8.41 -1.51 -8.43
C LYS A 287 9.75 -2.16 -8.81
N TYR A 288 10.87 -1.44 -8.64
CA TYR A 288 12.20 -1.98 -8.93
C TYR A 288 12.57 -3.12 -7.97
N SER A 289 12.37 -2.91 -6.68
CA SER A 289 12.63 -3.97 -5.68
C SER A 289 11.69 -5.18 -5.89
N HIS A 290 10.44 -4.94 -6.24
CA HIS A 290 9.48 -5.99 -6.60
C HIS A 290 9.93 -6.76 -7.85
N TRP A 291 10.34 -6.05 -8.92
CA TRP A 291 10.85 -6.66 -10.13
C TRP A 291 12.11 -7.50 -9.87
N CYS A 292 13.05 -7.00 -9.06
CA CYS A 292 14.25 -7.75 -8.68
C CYS A 292 13.90 -9.12 -8.06
N ASN A 293 12.75 -9.24 -7.41
CA ASN A 293 12.28 -10.45 -6.73
C ASN A 293 11.18 -11.22 -7.48
N GLY A 294 10.89 -10.85 -8.74
CA GLY A 294 9.98 -11.61 -9.60
C GLY A 294 8.71 -10.88 -10.06
N GLY A 295 8.46 -9.65 -9.62
CA GLY A 295 7.39 -8.81 -10.13
C GLY A 295 7.57 -8.42 -11.61
N ASN A 296 6.57 -7.76 -12.19
CA ASN A 296 6.59 -7.35 -13.60
C ASN A 296 7.56 -6.20 -13.89
N GLY A 297 7.67 -5.23 -12.98
CA GLY A 297 8.38 -3.98 -13.26
C GLY A 297 7.56 -3.04 -14.16
N GLY A 298 8.21 -2.42 -15.12
CA GLY A 298 7.63 -1.36 -15.96
C GLY A 298 7.75 0.02 -15.31
N THR A 299 8.04 1.03 -16.11
CA THR A 299 8.09 2.42 -15.68
C THR A 299 6.69 2.99 -15.48
N VAL A 300 6.61 4.17 -14.89
CA VAL A 300 5.38 4.94 -14.69
C VAL A 300 5.49 6.28 -15.41
N ARG A 301 4.35 6.92 -15.66
CA ARG A 301 4.31 8.21 -16.34
C ARG A 301 4.75 9.35 -15.45
N GLN A 302 5.24 10.43 -16.05
CA GLN A 302 5.47 11.69 -15.35
C GLN A 302 4.14 12.25 -14.77
N PRO A 303 4.17 12.98 -13.66
CA PRO A 303 5.36 13.59 -13.02
C PRO A 303 6.04 12.73 -11.94
N THR A 304 5.88 11.42 -11.97
CA THR A 304 6.51 10.52 -10.99
C THR A 304 8.04 10.66 -11.03
N GLY A 305 8.67 10.61 -9.86
CA GLY A 305 10.13 10.73 -9.74
C GLY A 305 10.89 9.66 -10.52
N ARG A 306 12.17 9.94 -10.81
CA ARG A 306 13.07 8.98 -11.48
C ARG A 306 13.79 8.12 -10.45
N LEU A 307 14.13 6.90 -10.86
CA LEU A 307 15.03 6.02 -10.11
C LEU A 307 16.45 6.14 -10.71
N HIS A 308 17.38 6.62 -9.90
CA HIS A 308 18.77 6.82 -10.30
C HIS A 308 19.59 5.55 -10.12
N ASP A 309 20.71 5.43 -10.85
CA ASP A 309 21.54 4.23 -10.83
C ASP A 309 22.06 3.89 -9.43
N TYR A 310 22.45 4.89 -8.63
CA TYR A 310 22.90 4.66 -7.25
C TYR A 310 21.79 4.08 -6.35
N GLN A 311 20.52 4.42 -6.61
CA GLN A 311 19.37 3.88 -5.86
C GLN A 311 19.14 2.42 -6.25
N LYS A 312 19.17 2.13 -7.55
CA LYS A 312 19.07 0.77 -8.06
C LYS A 312 20.17 -0.12 -7.50
N GLU A 313 21.42 0.36 -7.52
CA GLU A 313 22.54 -0.42 -6.99
C GLU A 313 22.44 -0.64 -5.48
N ARG A 314 21.96 0.32 -4.69
CA ARG A 314 21.69 0.10 -3.26
C ARG A 314 20.65 -1.00 -3.03
N ILE A 315 19.55 -1.00 -3.77
CA ILE A 315 18.52 -2.06 -3.70
C ILE A 315 19.15 -3.41 -4.03
N ARG A 316 19.88 -3.51 -5.14
CA ARG A 316 20.53 -4.75 -5.59
C ARG A 316 21.57 -5.25 -4.58
N ALA A 317 22.40 -4.36 -4.05
CA ALA A 317 23.38 -4.69 -3.02
C ALA A 317 22.71 -5.21 -1.75
N GLY A 318 21.64 -4.55 -1.28
CA GLY A 318 20.85 -5.01 -0.14
C GLY A 318 20.25 -6.39 -0.36
N LEU A 319 19.67 -6.66 -1.54
CA LEU A 319 19.12 -7.97 -1.89
C LEU A 319 20.19 -9.07 -1.89
N ARG A 320 21.36 -8.82 -2.50
CA ARG A 320 22.49 -9.78 -2.47
C ARG A 320 22.94 -10.07 -1.03
N ALA A 321 23.03 -9.04 -0.19
CA ALA A 321 23.45 -9.17 1.20
C ALA A 321 22.49 -10.03 2.04
N ILE A 322 21.19 -10.06 1.71
CA ILE A 322 20.20 -10.93 2.35
C ILE A 322 20.05 -12.29 1.63
N GLY A 323 20.95 -12.62 0.70
CA GLY A 323 20.96 -13.90 0.00
C GLY A 323 19.86 -14.07 -1.04
N LEU A 324 19.40 -12.98 -1.66
CA LEU A 324 18.55 -12.97 -2.85
C LEU A 324 19.37 -12.58 -4.08
N THR A 325 19.01 -13.11 -5.24
CA THR A 325 19.65 -12.79 -6.51
C THR A 325 18.75 -11.83 -7.29
N PRO A 326 19.13 -10.53 -7.38
CA PRO A 326 18.36 -9.58 -8.15
C PRO A 326 18.26 -10.00 -9.62
N ARG A 327 17.09 -9.81 -10.20
CA ARG A 327 16.81 -10.18 -11.58
C ARG A 327 17.68 -9.41 -12.59
N GLU A 328 17.92 -10.03 -13.75
CA GLU A 328 18.62 -9.51 -14.94
C GLU A 328 17.87 -9.92 -16.22
N PRO A 329 18.03 -9.20 -17.34
CA PRO A 329 18.77 -7.93 -17.47
C PRO A 329 17.92 -6.75 -17.05
N GLU A 330 18.53 -5.64 -16.61
CA GLU A 330 17.82 -4.44 -16.14
C GLU A 330 16.90 -3.82 -17.21
N GLU A 331 17.18 -4.04 -18.49
CA GLU A 331 16.30 -3.60 -19.58
C GLU A 331 14.86 -4.13 -19.41
N GLU A 332 14.71 -5.35 -18.87
CA GLU A 332 13.40 -5.94 -18.59
C GLU A 332 12.56 -5.08 -17.62
N PHE A 333 13.21 -4.45 -16.62
CA PHE A 333 12.51 -3.57 -15.70
C PHE A 333 11.78 -2.44 -16.43
N TYR A 334 12.43 -1.81 -17.40
CA TYR A 334 11.89 -0.61 -18.05
C TYR A 334 10.71 -0.90 -18.97
N VAL A 335 10.72 -2.04 -19.66
CA VAL A 335 9.64 -2.41 -20.58
C VAL A 335 8.57 -3.29 -19.92
N GLY A 336 8.83 -3.79 -18.73
CA GLY A 336 8.02 -4.77 -18.05
C GLY A 336 8.35 -6.21 -18.47
N ARG A 337 8.38 -7.10 -17.48
CA ARG A 337 8.76 -8.52 -17.67
C ARG A 337 7.92 -9.22 -18.75
N VAL A 338 6.61 -9.04 -18.71
CA VAL A 338 5.70 -9.66 -19.68
C VAL A 338 5.98 -9.18 -21.09
N ASN A 339 6.18 -7.87 -21.28
CA ASN A 339 6.50 -7.28 -22.57
C ASN A 339 7.90 -7.68 -23.04
N TYR A 340 8.88 -7.75 -22.15
CA TYR A 340 10.23 -8.21 -22.47
C TYR A 340 10.23 -9.64 -22.99
N ALA A 341 9.45 -10.53 -22.37
CA ALA A 341 9.30 -11.92 -22.82
C ALA A 341 8.66 -12.03 -24.22
N LYS A 342 7.83 -11.06 -24.60
CA LYS A 342 7.25 -10.95 -25.96
C LYS A 342 8.17 -10.26 -26.98
N GLY A 343 9.40 -9.90 -26.59
CA GLY A 343 10.39 -9.29 -27.47
C GLY A 343 10.46 -7.76 -27.41
N ALA A 344 9.72 -7.10 -26.51
CA ALA A 344 9.86 -5.66 -26.32
C ALA A 344 11.26 -5.32 -25.80
N ARG A 345 11.84 -4.23 -26.35
CA ARG A 345 13.15 -3.71 -25.96
C ARG A 345 13.07 -2.19 -25.85
N LEU A 346 13.98 -1.60 -25.09
CA LEU A 346 14.13 -0.15 -25.04
C LEU A 346 14.48 0.37 -26.45
N LYS A 347 13.79 1.41 -26.86
CA LYS A 347 14.20 2.14 -28.07
C LYS A 347 15.55 2.79 -27.79
N LYS A 348 16.59 2.38 -28.52
CA LYS A 348 17.85 3.12 -28.55
C LYS A 348 17.59 4.41 -29.33
N TYR A 349 17.71 5.55 -28.66
CA TYR A 349 17.81 6.82 -29.41
C TYR A 349 19.18 6.83 -30.05
N GLU A 350 19.22 6.81 -31.37
CA GLU A 350 20.43 7.15 -32.09
C GLU A 350 20.70 8.64 -31.84
N ALA A 351 21.88 8.94 -31.29
CA ALA A 351 22.30 10.30 -30.95
C ALA A 351 22.57 11.12 -32.24
#